data_ee63313572047b57bf5f1a4f8d84d859
#
_entry.id   ee63313572047b57bf5f1a4f8d84d859
#
_cell.length_a   1.000
_cell.length_b   1.000
_cell.length_c   1.000
_cell.angle_alpha   90.00
_cell.angle_beta   90.00
_cell.angle_gamma   90.00
#
_symmetry.space_group_name_H-M   'P 1'
#
loop_
_entity.id
_entity.type
_entity.pdbx_description
1 polymer ?
#
loop_
_entity_poly.entity_id
_entity_poly.type
_entity_poly.pdbx_seq_one_letter_code
_entity_poly.pdbx_strand_id
1 'polypeptide(L)'
;STMVTAVCGNGVEFGIKIASLPGQWFTAPAPMMKGRYTSSEFTEKDQLPWMGDSCVVECYGMGGFAAAASPIVCNLRGMTLKESIGQTKEMYRITMEKNYNFPIPNLDFDFLPVGIDIRKVLKEGVCPAIHGGMFNRVGGLIGAGMARVPMQCFEKALVAFGEKYL
;
A
#
# COMPACT_ATOMS: atom_id res chain seq x y z
N SER A 1 17.82 7.18 7.05
CA SER A 1 16.36 7.41 7.19
C SER A 1 15.61 6.07 7.15
N THR A 2 14.58 5.97 7.97
CA THR A 2 13.65 4.83 8.05
C THR A 2 12.47 4.93 7.06
N MET A 3 12.56 5.85 6.11
CA MET A 3 11.54 6.05 5.09
C MET A 3 11.56 4.93 4.05
N VAL A 4 10.39 4.42 3.72
CA VAL A 4 10.19 3.47 2.62
C VAL A 4 10.38 4.16 1.29
N THR A 5 11.17 3.55 0.40
CA THR A 5 11.51 4.12 -0.92
C THR A 5 10.99 3.30 -2.10
N ALA A 6 10.60 2.05 -1.85
CA ALA A 6 9.95 1.22 -2.85
C ALA A 6 9.13 0.13 -2.18
N VAL A 7 8.06 -0.26 -2.84
CA VAL A 7 7.20 -1.39 -2.49
C VAL A 7 6.80 -2.11 -3.78
N CYS A 8 6.87 -3.44 -3.81
CA CYS A 8 6.37 -4.23 -4.94
C CYS A 8 6.18 -5.70 -4.55
N GLY A 9 5.50 -6.45 -5.41
CA GLY A 9 5.33 -7.89 -5.27
C GLY A 9 5.44 -8.62 -6.60
N ASN A 10 5.82 -9.89 -6.54
CA ASN A 10 6.04 -10.74 -7.71
C ASN A 10 5.05 -11.92 -7.83
N GLY A 11 3.96 -11.88 -7.06
CA GLY A 11 2.97 -12.95 -7.02
C GLY A 11 3.29 -14.06 -6.00
N VAL A 12 4.48 -14.04 -5.41
CA VAL A 12 4.93 -15.00 -4.38
C VAL A 12 5.35 -14.24 -3.12
N GLU A 13 6.24 -13.27 -3.29
CA GLU A 13 6.72 -12.39 -2.24
C GLU A 13 6.32 -10.94 -2.50
N PHE A 14 6.15 -10.20 -1.41
CA PHE A 14 6.01 -8.76 -1.38
C PHE A 14 7.17 -8.16 -0.60
N GLY A 15 7.73 -7.05 -1.06
CA GLY A 15 8.90 -6.45 -0.44
C GLY A 15 8.85 -4.94 -0.35
N ILE A 16 9.63 -4.41 0.59
CA ILE A 16 9.90 -2.99 0.73
C ILE A 16 11.40 -2.72 0.69
N LYS A 17 11.77 -1.49 0.29
CA LYS A 17 13.11 -0.91 0.51
C LYS A 17 13.00 0.28 1.44
N ILE A 18 14.08 0.58 2.16
CA ILE A 18 14.20 1.78 2.97
C ILE A 18 15.44 2.59 2.58
N ALA A 19 15.39 3.90 2.78
CA ALA A 19 16.41 4.84 2.32
C ALA A 19 17.80 4.58 2.93
N SER A 20 17.85 4.14 4.20
CA SER A 20 19.11 3.91 4.92
C SER A 20 19.82 2.60 4.56
N LEU A 21 19.12 1.66 3.93
CA LEU A 21 19.66 0.34 3.54
C LEU A 21 19.49 0.13 2.03
N PRO A 22 20.21 0.91 1.19
CA PRO A 22 20.08 0.83 -0.25
C PRO A 22 20.47 -0.56 -0.76
N GLY A 23 19.72 -1.05 -1.77
CA GLY A 23 19.97 -2.36 -2.37
C GLY A 23 19.32 -3.55 -1.66
N GLN A 24 18.87 -3.39 -0.41
CA GLN A 24 18.21 -4.48 0.34
C GLN A 24 16.69 -4.45 0.17
N TRP A 25 16.12 -5.65 -0.03
CA TRP A 25 14.70 -5.90 0.03
C TRP A 25 14.33 -6.64 1.31
N PHE A 26 13.27 -6.19 1.97
CA PHE A 26 12.69 -6.85 3.13
C PHE A 26 11.37 -7.47 2.72
N THR A 27 11.34 -8.80 2.59
CA THR A 27 10.24 -9.53 1.96
C THR A 27 9.43 -10.35 2.94
N ALA A 28 8.17 -10.59 2.56
CA ALA A 28 7.23 -11.50 3.19
C ALA A 28 6.33 -12.11 2.11
N PRO A 29 5.52 -13.13 2.40
CA PRO A 29 4.56 -13.66 1.44
C PRO A 29 3.67 -12.56 0.87
N ALA A 30 3.44 -12.58 -0.45
CA ALA A 30 2.62 -11.58 -1.12
C ALA A 30 1.16 -11.65 -0.62
N PRO A 31 0.53 -10.51 -0.27
CA PRO A 31 -0.82 -10.51 0.26
C PRO A 31 -1.86 -10.76 -0.85
N MET A 32 -2.98 -11.38 -0.49
CA MET A 32 -4.16 -11.43 -1.34
C MET A 32 -4.86 -10.06 -1.33
N MET A 33 -5.40 -9.67 -2.47
CA MET A 33 -6.17 -8.44 -2.60
C MET A 33 -7.65 -8.68 -2.34
N LYS A 34 -8.32 -7.70 -1.74
CA LYS A 34 -9.78 -7.65 -1.59
C LYS A 34 -10.32 -6.54 -2.48
N GLY A 35 -11.36 -6.85 -3.25
CA GLY A 35 -11.93 -5.88 -4.18
C GLY A 35 -13.07 -6.46 -5.00
N ARG A 36 -13.27 -5.88 -6.19
CA ARG A 36 -14.32 -6.33 -7.12
C ARG A 36 -13.71 -7.01 -8.34
N TYR A 37 -14.28 -8.16 -8.68
CA TYR A 37 -13.99 -8.82 -9.94
C TYR A 37 -14.77 -8.18 -11.10
N THR A 38 -14.22 -8.30 -12.30
CA THR A 38 -14.86 -7.82 -13.55
C THR A 38 -16.01 -8.72 -14.01
N SER A 39 -16.06 -9.95 -13.53
CA SER A 39 -17.14 -10.92 -13.78
C SER A 39 -17.45 -11.70 -12.51
N SER A 40 -18.71 -12.14 -12.37
CA SER A 40 -19.14 -13.05 -11.31
C SER A 40 -18.57 -14.47 -11.43
N GLU A 41 -17.95 -14.81 -12.56
CA GLU A 41 -17.28 -16.08 -12.77
C GLU A 41 -15.96 -16.20 -12.03
N PHE A 42 -15.32 -15.04 -11.71
CA PHE A 42 -14.05 -15.02 -10.97
C PHE A 42 -14.23 -15.08 -9.47
N THR A 43 -13.35 -15.81 -8.83
CA THR A 43 -13.31 -16.02 -7.38
C THR A 43 -11.88 -15.84 -6.85
N GLU A 44 -11.72 -15.89 -5.53
CA GLU A 44 -10.39 -15.83 -4.90
C GLU A 44 -9.46 -16.97 -5.36
N LYS A 45 -10.02 -18.11 -5.79
CA LYS A 45 -9.23 -19.26 -6.30
C LYS A 45 -8.53 -18.95 -7.63
N ASP A 46 -9.10 -18.03 -8.41
CA ASP A 46 -8.56 -17.62 -9.71
C ASP A 46 -7.48 -16.56 -9.55
N GLN A 47 -7.47 -15.87 -8.42
CA GLN A 47 -6.62 -14.71 -8.16
C GLN A 47 -5.20 -15.12 -7.75
N LEU A 48 -4.21 -14.44 -8.32
CA LEU A 48 -2.84 -14.43 -7.81
C LEU A 48 -2.73 -13.52 -6.57
N PRO A 49 -1.82 -13.82 -5.63
CA PRO A 49 -1.35 -12.83 -4.67
C PRO A 49 -0.82 -11.60 -5.39
N TRP A 50 -0.62 -10.51 -4.68
CA TRP A 50 -0.16 -9.24 -5.27
C TRP A 50 1.02 -9.44 -6.23
N MET A 51 0.85 -8.98 -7.45
CA MET A 51 1.88 -8.98 -8.47
C MET A 51 1.95 -7.61 -9.15
N GLY A 52 3.13 -7.04 -9.18
CA GLY A 52 3.42 -5.77 -9.84
C GLY A 52 4.07 -4.73 -8.91
N ASP A 53 4.54 -3.68 -9.53
CA ASP A 53 5.28 -2.57 -8.93
C ASP A 53 4.48 -1.26 -8.88
N SER A 54 3.27 -1.24 -9.41
CA SER A 54 2.43 -0.03 -9.47
C SER A 54 2.21 0.62 -8.09
N CYS A 55 2.27 -0.17 -7.02
CA CYS A 55 2.15 0.32 -5.66
C CYS A 55 3.35 1.17 -5.17
N VAL A 56 4.37 1.38 -5.99
CA VAL A 56 5.44 2.34 -5.66
C VAL A 56 4.90 3.77 -5.52
N VAL A 57 3.80 4.09 -6.16
CA VAL A 57 3.14 5.41 -6.07
C VAL A 57 2.62 5.72 -4.66
N GLU A 58 2.36 4.71 -3.84
CA GLU A 58 2.00 4.87 -2.43
C GLU A 58 3.14 5.47 -1.60
N CYS A 59 4.40 5.24 -1.98
CA CYS A 59 5.53 5.90 -1.34
C CYS A 59 5.48 7.42 -1.52
N TYR A 60 4.81 7.90 -2.59
CA TYR A 60 4.59 9.33 -2.88
C TYR A 60 3.26 9.87 -2.34
N GLY A 61 2.45 9.04 -1.70
CA GLY A 61 1.15 9.41 -1.13
C GLY A 61 -0.04 9.20 -2.07
N MET A 62 0.15 8.57 -3.22
CA MET A 62 -0.90 8.26 -4.19
C MET A 62 -1.51 6.86 -3.94
N GLY A 63 -2.33 6.37 -4.86
CA GLY A 63 -2.94 5.05 -4.75
C GLY A 63 -3.79 4.89 -3.50
N GLY A 64 -3.46 3.92 -2.65
CA GLY A 64 -4.19 3.65 -1.41
C GLY A 64 -4.14 4.79 -0.39
N PHE A 65 -3.12 5.63 -0.43
CA PHE A 65 -2.97 6.81 0.42
C PHE A 65 -3.90 7.95 0.02
N ALA A 66 -4.21 8.05 -1.27
CA ALA A 66 -5.09 9.06 -1.87
C ALA A 66 -6.54 8.60 -2.00
N ALA A 67 -6.98 7.58 -1.26
CA ALA A 67 -8.33 7.01 -1.39
C ALA A 67 -9.44 8.08 -1.27
N ALA A 68 -9.31 9.02 -0.35
CA ALA A 68 -10.25 10.12 -0.17
C ALA A 68 -10.30 11.11 -1.35
N ALA A 69 -9.25 11.20 -2.15
CA ALA A 69 -9.18 12.09 -3.31
C ALA A 69 -9.96 11.53 -4.52
N SER A 70 -10.18 10.22 -4.58
CA SER A 70 -10.81 9.57 -5.73
C SER A 70 -11.85 8.52 -5.31
N PRO A 71 -12.97 8.93 -4.70
CA PRO A 71 -13.98 8.01 -4.18
C PRO A 71 -14.63 7.16 -5.27
N ILE A 72 -14.73 7.66 -6.49
CA ILE A 72 -15.27 6.88 -7.64
C ILE A 72 -14.35 5.71 -7.95
N VAL A 73 -13.03 5.94 -8.00
CA VAL A 73 -12.04 4.87 -8.23
C VAL A 73 -12.05 3.86 -7.08
N CYS A 74 -12.24 4.33 -5.85
CA CYS A 74 -12.37 3.46 -4.68
C CYS A 74 -13.66 2.63 -4.74
N ASN A 75 -14.76 3.20 -5.25
CA ASN A 75 -16.01 2.46 -5.44
C ASN A 75 -15.85 1.29 -6.43
N LEU A 76 -15.05 1.44 -7.49
CA LEU A 76 -14.69 0.35 -8.40
C LEU A 76 -13.98 -0.80 -7.68
N ARG A 77 -13.34 -0.53 -6.53
CA ARG A 77 -12.70 -1.51 -5.65
C ARG A 77 -13.60 -2.02 -4.52
N GLY A 78 -14.87 -1.60 -4.51
CA GLY A 78 -15.85 -2.00 -3.51
C GLY A 78 -15.86 -1.16 -2.24
N MET A 79 -15.19 -0.01 -2.21
CA MET A 79 -15.14 0.89 -1.06
C MET A 79 -16.22 1.97 -1.14
N THR A 80 -16.79 2.30 0.00
CA THR A 80 -17.65 3.49 0.17
C THR A 80 -16.80 4.76 0.33
N LEU A 81 -17.42 5.94 0.19
CA LEU A 81 -16.77 7.23 0.47
C LEU A 81 -16.23 7.29 1.91
N LYS A 82 -17.01 6.82 2.88
CA LYS A 82 -16.60 6.80 4.30
C LYS A 82 -15.34 5.96 4.53
N GLU A 83 -15.29 4.79 3.90
CA GLU A 83 -14.12 3.90 3.97
C GLU A 83 -12.91 4.53 3.29
N SER A 84 -13.09 5.17 2.14
CA SER A 84 -12.01 5.88 1.42
C SER A 84 -11.42 7.01 2.25
N ILE A 85 -12.26 7.82 2.91
CA ILE A 85 -11.84 8.87 3.84
C ILE A 85 -11.10 8.25 5.05
N GLY A 86 -11.67 7.20 5.63
CA GLY A 86 -11.08 6.50 6.76
C GLY A 86 -9.70 5.94 6.44
N GLN A 87 -9.55 5.34 5.26
CA GLN A 87 -8.27 4.79 4.81
C GLN A 87 -7.19 5.88 4.68
N THR A 88 -7.50 7.01 4.02
CA THR A 88 -6.52 8.11 3.93
C THR A 88 -6.15 8.66 5.30
N LYS A 89 -7.13 8.83 6.21
CA LYS A 89 -6.88 9.27 7.58
C LYS A 89 -5.97 8.31 8.34
N GLU A 90 -6.11 7.02 8.11
CA GLU A 90 -5.24 6.00 8.71
C GLU A 90 -3.80 6.12 8.22
N MET A 91 -3.59 6.46 6.93
CA MET A 91 -2.26 6.62 6.35
C MET A 91 -1.46 7.79 6.93
N TYR A 92 -2.13 8.86 7.41
CA TYR A 92 -1.42 9.93 8.13
C TYR A 92 -0.69 9.44 9.39
N ARG A 93 -1.17 8.38 10.02
CA ARG A 93 -0.56 7.84 11.24
C ARG A 93 0.82 7.25 11.01
N ILE A 94 1.08 6.75 9.80
CA ILE A 94 2.29 6.01 9.43
C ILE A 94 3.23 6.80 8.51
N THR A 95 2.87 8.03 8.19
CA THR A 95 3.67 8.89 7.30
C THR A 95 4.40 9.99 8.06
N MET A 96 5.42 10.55 7.43
CA MET A 96 6.31 11.56 8.03
C MET A 96 5.80 12.97 7.79
N GLU A 97 5.15 13.22 6.64
CA GLU A 97 4.82 14.56 6.17
C GLU A 97 3.59 14.55 5.25
N LYS A 98 3.16 15.70 4.79
CA LYS A 98 2.11 15.92 3.81
C LYS A 98 2.68 16.42 2.49
N ASN A 99 2.11 15.98 1.39
CA ASN A 99 2.46 16.46 0.07
C ASN A 99 1.56 17.66 -0.29
N TYR A 100 2.08 18.86 -0.08
CA TYR A 100 1.36 20.12 -0.24
C TYR A 100 0.97 20.47 -1.68
N ASN A 101 1.39 19.68 -2.67
CA ASN A 101 0.97 19.85 -4.06
C ASN A 101 -0.40 19.21 -4.36
N PHE A 102 -0.91 18.37 -3.46
CA PHE A 102 -2.14 17.59 -3.70
C PHE A 102 -3.14 17.72 -2.54
N PRO A 103 -3.96 18.78 -2.55
CA PRO A 103 -5.05 18.92 -1.60
C PRO A 103 -6.18 17.93 -1.89
N ILE A 104 -6.81 17.42 -0.85
CA ILE A 104 -7.89 16.44 -0.92
C ILE A 104 -9.21 17.11 -0.56
N PRO A 105 -10.11 17.41 -1.51
CA PRO A 105 -11.37 18.10 -1.23
C PRO A 105 -12.23 17.42 -0.16
N ASN A 106 -12.30 16.10 -0.17
CA ASN A 106 -13.09 15.32 0.81
C ASN A 106 -12.46 15.27 2.22
N LEU A 107 -11.35 15.93 2.44
CA LEU A 107 -10.68 16.13 3.73
C LEU A 107 -10.47 17.62 4.03
N ASP A 108 -11.44 18.46 3.69
CA ASP A 108 -11.39 19.90 3.89
C ASP A 108 -10.11 20.53 3.28
N PHE A 109 -9.71 20.02 2.11
CA PHE A 109 -8.49 20.42 1.40
C PHE A 109 -7.19 20.14 2.18
N ASP A 110 -7.20 19.24 3.15
CA ASP A 110 -5.95 18.72 3.70
C ASP A 110 -5.14 17.96 2.63
N PHE A 111 -3.82 17.80 2.83
CA PHE A 111 -2.90 17.34 1.80
C PHE A 111 -2.60 15.85 1.91
N LEU A 112 -2.14 15.23 0.82
CA LEU A 112 -1.80 13.80 0.79
C LEU A 112 -0.76 13.41 1.85
N PRO A 113 -0.96 12.33 2.62
CA PRO A 113 0.06 11.78 3.51
C PRO A 113 1.20 11.17 2.68
N VAL A 114 2.47 11.49 3.00
CA VAL A 114 3.65 11.05 2.24
C VAL A 114 4.81 10.65 3.15
N GLY A 115 5.66 9.74 2.66
CA GLY A 115 6.85 9.28 3.39
C GLY A 115 6.50 8.24 4.46
N ILE A 116 6.28 7.00 4.06
CA ILE A 116 6.02 5.88 4.96
C ILE A 116 7.24 5.66 5.88
N ASP A 117 7.06 5.76 7.18
CA ASP A 117 8.11 5.48 8.18
C ASP A 117 7.91 4.09 8.80
N ILE A 118 8.87 3.19 8.65
CA ILE A 118 8.78 1.82 9.19
C ILE A 118 8.58 1.80 10.71
N ARG A 119 9.12 2.79 11.44
CA ARG A 119 8.94 2.90 12.90
C ARG A 119 7.52 3.26 13.28
N LYS A 120 6.88 4.18 12.50
CA LYS A 120 5.48 4.54 12.71
C LYS A 120 4.56 3.38 12.37
N VAL A 121 4.82 2.65 11.26
CA VAL A 121 4.06 1.45 10.89
C VAL A 121 4.02 0.46 12.04
N LEU A 122 5.17 0.14 12.61
CA LEU A 122 5.27 -0.82 13.72
C LEU A 122 4.67 -0.28 15.03
N LYS A 123 4.91 0.99 15.36
CA LYS A 123 4.36 1.64 16.56
C LYS A 123 2.84 1.69 16.55
N GLU A 124 2.26 2.06 15.41
CA GLU A 124 0.81 2.22 15.25
C GLU A 124 0.09 0.89 14.96
N GLY A 125 0.83 -0.17 14.59
CA GLY A 125 0.26 -1.44 14.16
C GLY A 125 -0.56 -1.32 12.86
N VAL A 126 -0.27 -0.31 12.04
CA VAL A 126 -1.01 0.01 10.81
C VAL A 126 -0.13 -0.24 9.60
N CYS A 127 -0.55 -1.18 8.76
CA CYS A 127 0.11 -1.47 7.49
C CYS A 127 -0.36 -0.53 6.39
N PRO A 128 0.55 -0.05 5.51
CA PRO A 128 0.18 0.75 4.35
C PRO A 128 -0.87 0.07 3.48
N ALA A 129 -1.89 0.81 3.09
CA ALA A 129 -2.89 0.38 2.11
C ALA A 129 -2.33 0.58 0.70
N ILE A 130 -2.40 -0.44 -0.12
CA ILE A 130 -1.98 -0.42 -1.51
C ILE A 130 -3.15 -0.79 -2.42
N HIS A 131 -3.29 -0.07 -3.53
CA HIS A 131 -4.33 -0.25 -4.52
C HIS A 131 -3.75 -0.80 -5.83
N GLY A 132 -4.43 -1.76 -6.46
CA GLY A 132 -3.95 -2.32 -7.71
C GLY A 132 -4.97 -3.19 -8.44
N GLY A 133 -4.52 -3.77 -9.54
CA GLY A 133 -5.26 -4.76 -10.31
C GLY A 133 -5.11 -6.16 -9.73
N MET A 134 -6.17 -6.94 -9.77
CA MET A 134 -6.17 -8.36 -9.43
C MET A 134 -5.93 -9.19 -10.68
N PHE A 135 -4.93 -10.06 -10.66
CA PHE A 135 -4.53 -10.88 -11.80
C PHE A 135 -4.98 -12.33 -11.63
N ASN A 136 -5.37 -12.94 -12.75
CA ASN A 136 -5.69 -14.35 -12.81
C ASN A 136 -4.41 -15.21 -12.81
N ARG A 137 -4.47 -16.38 -12.19
CA ARG A 137 -3.37 -17.37 -12.17
C ARG A 137 -2.96 -17.87 -13.56
N VAL A 138 -3.89 -17.82 -14.52
CA VAL A 138 -3.65 -18.20 -15.92
C VAL A 138 -3.40 -17.00 -16.84
N GLY A 139 -3.30 -15.79 -16.25
CA GLY A 139 -3.06 -14.54 -16.97
C GLY A 139 -4.29 -13.63 -17.09
N GLY A 140 -4.03 -12.34 -17.31
CA GLY A 140 -5.05 -11.31 -17.47
C GLY A 140 -5.52 -10.66 -16.17
N LEU A 141 -6.12 -9.47 -16.34
CA LEU A 141 -6.69 -8.69 -15.26
C LEU A 141 -8.13 -9.15 -15.00
N ILE A 142 -8.45 -9.52 -13.77
CA ILE A 142 -9.77 -10.02 -13.38
C ILE A 142 -10.51 -9.12 -12.40
N GLY A 143 -9.89 -8.02 -11.98
CA GLY A 143 -10.53 -7.11 -11.05
C GLY A 143 -9.61 -6.00 -10.57
N ALA A 144 -10.11 -5.22 -9.62
CA ALA A 144 -9.35 -4.20 -8.92
C ALA A 144 -9.65 -4.25 -7.41
N GLY A 145 -8.63 -4.03 -6.61
CA GLY A 145 -8.78 -4.15 -5.17
C GLY A 145 -7.71 -3.42 -4.39
N MET A 146 -7.67 -3.73 -3.10
CA MET A 146 -6.68 -3.24 -2.16
C MET A 146 -6.07 -4.40 -1.38
N ALA A 147 -4.85 -4.22 -0.93
CA ALA A 147 -4.19 -5.06 0.05
C ALA A 147 -3.48 -4.20 1.10
N ARG A 148 -2.96 -4.84 2.12
CA ARG A 148 -2.05 -4.20 3.09
C ARG A 148 -0.65 -4.77 2.90
N VAL A 149 0.36 -3.92 2.91
CA VAL A 149 1.75 -4.36 2.92
C VAL A 149 1.99 -5.24 4.14
N PRO A 150 2.60 -6.44 4.00
CA PRO A 150 2.80 -7.33 5.14
C PRO A 150 3.65 -6.70 6.24
N MET A 151 3.22 -6.81 7.50
CA MET A 151 3.92 -6.26 8.67
C MET A 151 5.35 -6.78 8.80
N GLN A 152 5.59 -8.05 8.46
CA GLN A 152 6.89 -8.68 8.51
C GLN A 152 7.96 -7.97 7.66
N CYS A 153 7.57 -7.27 6.60
CA CYS A 153 8.50 -6.46 5.81
C CYS A 153 9.11 -5.34 6.67
N PHE A 154 8.28 -4.69 7.48
CA PHE A 154 8.70 -3.58 8.35
C PHE A 154 9.49 -4.06 9.57
N GLU A 155 9.11 -5.19 10.14
CA GLU A 155 9.84 -5.84 11.24
C GLU A 155 11.27 -6.17 10.82
N LYS A 156 11.44 -6.85 9.69
CA LYS A 156 12.75 -7.18 9.13
C LYS A 156 13.58 -5.93 8.81
N ALA A 157 12.96 -4.91 8.25
CA ALA A 157 13.62 -3.65 7.93
C ALA A 157 14.10 -2.92 9.18
N LEU A 158 13.31 -2.92 10.28
CA LEU A 158 13.69 -2.29 11.52
C LEU A 158 14.83 -3.03 12.24
N VAL A 159 14.80 -4.37 12.24
CA VAL A 159 15.90 -5.19 12.78
C VAL A 159 17.21 -4.87 12.05
N ALA A 160 17.21 -4.95 10.72
CA ALA A 160 18.41 -4.66 9.92
C ALA A 160 18.90 -3.20 10.07
N PHE A 161 17.97 -2.25 10.26
CA PHE A 161 18.31 -0.87 10.58
C PHE A 161 19.02 -0.77 11.93
N GLY A 162 18.51 -1.45 12.96
CA GLY A 162 19.11 -1.48 14.30
C GLY A 162 20.51 -2.07 14.27
N GLU A 163 20.70 -3.23 13.63
CA GLU A 163 22.01 -3.90 13.51
C GLU A 163 23.08 -3.02 12.85
N LYS A 164 22.68 -2.12 11.95
CA LYS A 164 23.63 -1.25 11.25
C LYS A 164 23.93 0.07 11.96
N TYR A 165 22.96 0.61 12.72
CA TYR A 165 23.05 2.00 13.20
C TYR A 165 22.94 2.16 14.72
N LEU A 166 22.62 1.11 15.44
CA LEU A 166 22.54 1.10 16.92
C LEU A 166 23.56 0.15 17.54
#